data_c34d58a0958ef8d42d4d1922a4120132
#
_entry.id   c34d58a0958ef8d42d4d1922a4120132
#
_cell.length_a   1.000
_cell.length_b   1.000
_cell.length_c   1.000
_cell.angle_alpha   90.00
_cell.angle_beta   90.00
_cell.angle_gamma   90.00
#
_symmetry.space_group_name_H-M   'P 1'
#
loop_
_entity.id
_entity.type
_entity.pdbx_description
1 polymer ?
#
loop_
_entity_poly.entity_id
_entity_poly.type
_entity_poly.pdbx_seq_one_letter_code
_entity_poly.pdbx_strand_id
1 'polypeptide(L)'
;MAHALWGTPFAVPEPMLAQFPELRDARWRRGGLALRVGGWCLGRCTVSGITLWRTVWIAPERALVPELLLHELRHVHQFQADPLFPVRYVWRSVRHGYTNNPYEVDARAFAARRLFEVHPAA
;
A
#
# COMPACT_ATOMS: atom_id res chain seq x y z
N MET A 1 4.95 14.63 19.64
CA MET A 1 4.53 15.07 18.31
C MET A 1 3.77 13.96 17.62
N ALA A 2 2.43 14.08 17.57
CA ALA A 2 1.56 13.05 16.99
C ALA A 2 1.92 12.75 15.52
N HIS A 3 2.24 13.80 14.73
CA HIS A 3 2.58 13.64 13.32
C HIS A 3 3.86 12.84 13.08
N ALA A 4 4.82 12.89 14.00
CA ALA A 4 6.06 12.11 13.88
C ALA A 4 5.80 10.60 13.95
N LEU A 5 4.83 10.19 14.78
CA LEU A 5 4.49 8.77 14.96
C LEU A 5 3.47 8.28 13.94
N TRP A 6 2.42 9.08 13.68
CA TRP A 6 1.29 8.63 12.86
C TRP A 6 1.36 9.11 11.42
N GLY A 7 2.42 9.86 11.07
CA GLY A 7 2.54 10.48 9.76
C GLY A 7 1.58 11.66 9.62
N THR A 8 1.51 12.21 8.42
CA THR A 8 0.68 13.38 8.11
C THR A 8 -0.37 12.99 7.08
N PRO A 9 -1.67 13.25 7.36
CA PRO A 9 -2.70 12.98 6.36
C PRO A 9 -2.45 13.79 5.08
N PHE A 10 -2.76 13.18 3.94
CA PHE A 10 -2.73 13.90 2.67
C PHE A 10 -3.93 13.52 1.81
N ALA A 11 -4.27 14.39 0.87
CA ALA A 11 -5.32 14.13 -0.09
C ALA A 11 -4.72 13.59 -1.38
N VAL A 12 -5.33 12.53 -1.93
CA VAL A 12 -4.95 12.05 -3.25
C VAL A 12 -5.33 13.10 -4.28
N PRO A 13 -4.44 13.43 -5.24
CA PRO A 13 -4.76 14.45 -6.27
C PRO A 13 -6.07 14.14 -7.01
N GLU A 14 -6.88 15.19 -7.25
CA GLU A 14 -8.18 15.04 -7.90
C GLU A 14 -8.14 14.33 -9.26
N PRO A 15 -7.17 14.60 -10.15
CA PRO A 15 -7.11 13.87 -11.41
C PRO A 15 -6.94 12.37 -11.22
N MET A 16 -6.21 11.96 -10.21
CA MET A 16 -5.99 10.56 -9.88
C MET A 16 -7.26 9.93 -9.32
N LEU A 17 -7.99 10.66 -8.45
CA LEU A 17 -9.27 10.20 -7.93
C LEU A 17 -10.32 10.09 -9.02
N ALA A 18 -10.27 10.96 -10.03
CA ALA A 18 -11.18 10.88 -11.17
C ALA A 18 -10.97 9.59 -11.98
N GLN A 19 -9.73 9.19 -12.17
CA GLN A 19 -9.40 7.97 -12.90
C GLN A 19 -9.59 6.71 -12.04
N PHE A 20 -9.30 6.80 -10.75
CA PHE A 20 -9.36 5.68 -9.81
C PHE A 20 -10.14 6.08 -8.57
N PRO A 21 -11.48 6.19 -8.69
CA PRO A 21 -12.32 6.63 -7.55
C PRO A 21 -12.24 5.69 -6.35
N GLU A 22 -11.87 4.43 -6.55
CA GLU A 22 -11.68 3.47 -5.47
C GLU A 22 -10.60 3.89 -4.47
N LEU A 23 -9.70 4.80 -4.85
CA LEU A 23 -8.69 5.32 -3.93
C LEU A 23 -9.30 6.06 -2.74
N ARG A 24 -10.58 6.46 -2.82
CA ARG A 24 -11.29 7.05 -1.69
C ARG A 24 -11.57 6.04 -0.56
N ASP A 25 -11.44 4.75 -0.83
CA ASP A 25 -11.73 3.72 0.16
C ASP A 25 -10.65 3.60 1.25
N ALA A 26 -9.50 4.20 1.05
CA ALA A 26 -8.38 4.18 2.00
C ALA A 26 -8.16 5.54 2.62
N ARG A 27 -7.51 5.54 3.78
CA ARG A 27 -7.03 6.74 4.46
C ARG A 27 -5.54 6.86 4.19
N TRP A 28 -5.12 7.96 3.62
CA TRP A 28 -3.75 8.14 3.12
C TRP A 28 -2.93 9.05 4.02
N ARG A 29 -1.74 8.60 4.41
CA ARG A 29 -0.82 9.36 5.26
C ARG A 29 0.60 9.26 4.71
N ARG A 30 1.41 10.26 5.04
CA ARG A 30 2.82 10.30 4.66
C ARG A 30 3.70 10.10 5.89
N GLY A 31 4.73 9.27 5.76
CA GLY A 31 5.70 9.05 6.81
C GLY A 31 5.13 8.30 7.99
N GLY A 32 5.80 8.38 9.13
CA GLY A 32 5.34 7.80 10.37
C GLY A 32 6.09 6.55 10.79
N LEU A 33 5.86 6.15 12.05
CA LEU A 33 6.53 5.01 12.67
C LEU A 33 6.18 3.69 11.99
N ALA A 34 4.95 3.58 11.45
CA ALA A 34 4.50 2.34 10.82
C ALA A 34 5.43 1.89 9.69
N LEU A 35 5.96 2.84 8.90
CA LEU A 35 6.89 2.53 7.84
C LEU A 35 8.21 1.94 8.36
N ARG A 36 8.72 2.48 9.46
CA ARG A 36 9.96 1.99 10.07
C ARG A 36 9.78 0.60 10.64
N VAL A 37 8.69 0.38 11.36
CA VAL A 37 8.37 -0.92 11.97
C VAL A 37 8.15 -1.95 10.87
N GLY A 38 7.39 -1.60 9.83
CA GLY A 38 7.13 -2.49 8.71
C GLY A 38 8.43 -2.90 7.99
N GLY A 39 9.31 -1.94 7.75
CA GLY A 39 10.60 -2.22 7.15
C GLY A 39 11.45 -3.14 8.00
N TRP A 40 11.47 -2.90 9.33
CA TRP A 40 12.20 -3.74 10.26
C TRP A 40 11.65 -5.17 10.30
N CYS A 41 10.34 -5.32 10.38
CA CYS A 41 9.68 -6.63 10.41
C CYS A 41 9.93 -7.45 9.15
N LEU A 42 10.10 -6.79 8.02
CA LEU A 42 10.36 -7.44 6.73
C LEU A 42 11.86 -7.59 6.42
N GLY A 43 12.74 -7.20 7.37
CA GLY A 43 14.17 -7.25 7.17
C GLY A 43 14.68 -6.20 6.18
N ARG A 44 13.96 -5.09 6.03
CA ARG A 44 14.28 -3.99 5.11
C ARG A 44 14.46 -2.69 5.87
N CYS A 45 15.38 -1.88 5.42
CA CYS A 45 15.61 -0.56 6.05
C CYS A 45 14.45 0.40 5.81
N THR A 46 13.84 0.32 4.63
CA THR A 46 12.72 1.19 4.25
C THR A 46 11.73 0.43 3.37
N VAL A 47 10.49 0.87 3.38
CA VAL A 47 9.45 0.40 2.46
C VAL A 47 8.81 1.60 1.77
N SER A 48 8.24 1.40 0.58
CA SER A 48 7.56 2.46 -0.15
C SER A 48 6.23 2.83 0.49
N GLY A 49 5.55 1.86 1.05
CA GLY A 49 4.29 2.07 1.75
C GLY A 49 3.97 0.88 2.63
N ILE A 50 3.06 1.09 3.55
CA ILE A 50 2.55 0.03 4.41
C ILE A 50 1.07 0.27 4.67
N THR A 51 0.30 -0.80 4.75
CA THR A 51 -1.14 -0.75 4.99
C THR A 51 -1.48 -1.45 6.29
N LEU A 52 -2.29 -0.79 7.12
CA LEU A 52 -2.91 -1.38 8.30
C LEU A 52 -4.41 -1.06 8.25
N TRP A 53 -5.24 -2.08 8.10
CA TRP A 53 -6.70 -1.96 7.89
C TRP A 53 -7.01 -1.06 6.70
N ARG A 54 -7.54 0.16 6.95
CA ARG A 54 -7.90 1.11 5.89
C ARG A 54 -6.92 2.25 5.75
N THR A 55 -5.89 2.30 6.58
CA THR A 55 -4.91 3.38 6.55
C THR A 55 -3.65 2.92 5.84
N VAL A 56 -3.19 3.77 4.92
CA VAL A 56 -1.98 3.53 4.14
C VAL A 56 -1.00 4.65 4.43
N TRP A 57 0.23 4.28 4.81
CA TRP A 57 1.34 5.22 4.98
C TRP A 57 2.26 5.10 3.79
N ILE A 58 2.49 6.21 3.11
CA ILE A 58 3.41 6.28 1.96
C ILE A 58 4.71 6.93 2.42
N ALA A 59 5.84 6.40 1.99
CA ALA A 59 7.14 6.97 2.32
C ALA A 59 7.23 8.41 1.80
N PRO A 60 7.77 9.36 2.61
CA PRO A 60 7.77 10.78 2.25
C PRO A 60 8.50 11.09 0.95
N GLU A 61 9.53 10.31 0.62
CA GLU A 61 10.34 10.52 -0.57
C GLU A 61 9.74 9.91 -1.83
N ARG A 62 8.67 9.14 -1.71
CA ARG A 62 8.06 8.48 -2.87
C ARG A 62 7.09 9.40 -3.59
N ALA A 63 7.17 9.40 -4.92
CA ALA A 63 6.20 10.10 -5.75
C ALA A 63 4.84 9.41 -5.65
N LEU A 64 3.77 10.21 -5.65
CA LEU A 64 2.41 9.68 -5.65
C LEU A 64 2.04 9.32 -7.08
N VAL A 65 2.27 8.06 -7.44
CA VAL A 65 1.90 7.54 -8.75
C VAL A 65 0.76 6.53 -8.58
N PRO A 66 -0.14 6.41 -9.58
CA PRO A 66 -1.29 5.49 -9.46
C PRO A 66 -0.90 4.06 -9.15
N GLU A 67 0.20 3.58 -9.74
CA GLU A 67 0.65 2.21 -9.51
C GLU A 67 0.91 1.93 -8.03
N LEU A 68 1.60 2.85 -7.34
CA LEU A 68 1.88 2.68 -5.92
C LEU A 68 0.58 2.70 -5.09
N LEU A 69 -0.28 3.68 -5.36
CA LEU A 69 -1.52 3.83 -4.58
C LEU A 69 -2.47 2.65 -4.80
N LEU A 70 -2.59 2.17 -6.03
CA LEU A 70 -3.43 1.00 -6.33
C LEU A 70 -2.88 -0.26 -5.69
N HIS A 71 -1.56 -0.42 -5.68
CA HIS A 71 -0.90 -1.54 -5.02
C HIS A 71 -1.26 -1.57 -3.52
N GLU A 72 -1.11 -0.43 -2.85
CA GLU A 72 -1.42 -0.34 -1.43
C GLU A 72 -2.92 -0.47 -1.15
N LEU A 73 -3.76 0.05 -2.04
CA LEU A 73 -5.22 -0.13 -1.93
C LEU A 73 -5.59 -1.62 -1.95
N ARG A 74 -4.91 -2.42 -2.75
CA ARG A 74 -5.18 -3.86 -2.78
C ARG A 74 -4.93 -4.50 -1.42
N HIS A 75 -3.93 -4.04 -0.68
CA HIS A 75 -3.71 -4.52 0.70
C HIS A 75 -4.87 -4.14 1.62
N VAL A 76 -5.48 -2.97 1.43
CA VAL A 76 -6.71 -2.61 2.16
C VAL A 76 -7.81 -3.65 1.89
N HIS A 77 -8.00 -4.03 0.63
CA HIS A 77 -8.98 -5.05 0.25
C HIS A 77 -8.65 -6.41 0.89
N GLN A 78 -7.38 -6.77 0.94
CA GLN A 78 -6.94 -8.03 1.57
C GLN A 78 -7.25 -8.03 3.07
N PHE A 79 -7.04 -6.89 3.75
CA PHE A 79 -7.43 -6.74 5.16
C PHE A 79 -8.93 -6.89 5.35
N GLN A 80 -9.72 -6.29 4.47
CA GLN A 80 -11.18 -6.35 4.57
C GLN A 80 -11.70 -7.77 4.34
N ALA A 81 -11.04 -8.51 3.46
CA ALA A 81 -11.43 -9.89 3.15
C ALA A 81 -11.02 -10.89 4.23
N ASP A 82 -9.94 -10.62 4.96
CA ASP A 82 -9.38 -11.55 5.94
C ASP A 82 -8.86 -10.80 7.17
N PRO A 83 -9.55 -10.89 8.32
CA PRO A 83 -9.09 -10.24 9.55
C PRO A 83 -7.72 -10.76 10.02
N LEU A 84 -7.32 -11.95 9.63
CA LEU A 84 -6.03 -12.54 9.97
C LEU A 84 -4.94 -12.20 8.94
N PHE A 85 -5.23 -11.29 8.02
CA PHE A 85 -4.30 -10.91 6.97
C PHE A 85 -2.90 -10.54 7.49
N PRO A 86 -2.74 -9.73 8.57
CA PRO A 86 -1.40 -9.39 9.04
C PRO A 86 -0.56 -10.61 9.38
N VAL A 87 -1.16 -11.60 10.06
CA VAL A 87 -0.48 -12.84 10.45
C VAL A 87 -0.12 -13.65 9.21
N ARG A 88 -1.08 -13.81 8.30
CA ARG A 88 -0.86 -14.55 7.07
C ARG A 88 0.18 -13.89 6.18
N TYR A 89 0.16 -12.55 6.12
CA TYR A 89 1.13 -11.79 5.33
C TYR A 89 2.56 -12.04 5.84
N VAL A 90 2.77 -11.93 7.16
CA VAL A 90 4.09 -12.17 7.75
C VAL A 90 4.54 -13.61 7.49
N TRP A 91 3.65 -14.58 7.67
CA TRP A 91 3.95 -15.98 7.42
C TRP A 91 4.36 -16.21 5.96
N ARG A 92 3.60 -15.65 5.02
CA ARG A 92 3.90 -15.78 3.59
C ARG A 92 5.22 -15.10 3.22
N SER A 93 5.54 -13.98 3.87
CA SER A 93 6.82 -13.31 3.66
C SER A 93 7.99 -14.16 4.15
N VAL A 94 7.84 -14.82 5.30
CA VAL A 94 8.86 -15.72 5.83
C VAL A 94 9.06 -16.91 4.89
N ARG A 95 7.97 -17.48 4.40
CA ARG A 95 8.02 -18.68 3.56
C ARG A 95 8.53 -18.40 2.14
N HIS A 96 8.10 -17.31 1.52
CA HIS A 96 8.33 -17.03 0.10
C HIS A 96 9.26 -15.84 -0.16
N GLY A 97 9.58 -15.06 0.86
CA GLY A 97 10.21 -13.76 0.71
C GLY A 97 9.20 -12.69 0.29
N TYR A 98 9.61 -11.42 0.40
CA TYR A 98 8.72 -10.28 0.12
C TYR A 98 8.25 -10.29 -1.34
N THR A 99 9.17 -10.42 -2.28
CA THR A 99 8.85 -10.34 -3.71
C THR A 99 7.89 -11.43 -4.16
N ASN A 100 8.01 -12.63 -3.60
CA ASN A 100 7.20 -13.79 -3.98
C ASN A 100 6.03 -14.05 -3.05
N ASN A 101 5.81 -13.17 -2.07
CA ASN A 101 4.64 -13.25 -1.19
C ASN A 101 3.37 -13.16 -2.04
N PRO A 102 2.45 -14.14 -1.97
CA PRO A 102 1.25 -14.15 -2.80
C PRO A 102 0.41 -12.87 -2.69
N TYR A 103 0.39 -12.23 -1.53
CA TYR A 103 -0.34 -10.97 -1.34
C TYR A 103 0.32 -9.82 -2.11
N GLU A 104 1.66 -9.81 -2.18
CA GLU A 104 2.38 -8.81 -2.98
C GLU A 104 2.23 -9.08 -4.46
N VAL A 105 2.27 -10.34 -4.88
CA VAL A 105 2.02 -10.72 -6.28
C VAL A 105 0.62 -10.26 -6.70
N ASP A 106 -0.39 -10.52 -5.87
CA ASP A 106 -1.76 -10.10 -6.12
C ASP A 106 -1.87 -8.57 -6.22
N ALA A 107 -1.22 -7.85 -5.31
CA ALA A 107 -1.27 -6.38 -5.30
C ALA A 107 -0.63 -5.78 -6.55
N ARG A 108 0.51 -6.32 -7.00
CA ARG A 108 1.16 -5.87 -8.23
C ARG A 108 0.28 -6.14 -9.45
N ALA A 109 -0.33 -7.32 -9.51
CA ALA A 109 -1.20 -7.69 -10.61
C ALA A 109 -2.45 -6.81 -10.66
N PHE A 110 -3.03 -6.51 -9.52
CA PHE A 110 -4.20 -5.62 -9.44
C PHE A 110 -3.85 -4.21 -9.96
N ALA A 111 -2.74 -3.64 -9.49
CA ALA A 111 -2.32 -2.31 -9.92
C ALA A 111 -2.08 -2.26 -11.43
N ALA A 112 -1.38 -3.26 -11.97
CA ALA A 112 -1.10 -3.34 -13.41
C ALA A 112 -2.39 -3.45 -14.23
N ARG A 113 -3.33 -4.27 -13.78
CA ARG A 113 -4.61 -4.46 -14.48
C ARG A 113 -5.43 -3.17 -14.50
N ARG A 114 -5.52 -2.49 -13.35
CA ARG A 114 -6.29 -1.23 -13.26
C ARG A 114 -5.68 -0.13 -14.13
N LEU A 115 -4.35 -0.03 -14.14
CA LEU A 115 -3.69 0.93 -15.01
C LEU A 115 -3.98 0.64 -16.49
N PHE A 116 -3.95 -0.62 -16.87
CA PHE A 116 -4.26 -1.01 -18.24
C PHE A 116 -5.71 -0.69 -18.62
N GLU A 117 -6.65 -0.87 -17.69
CA GLU A 117 -8.07 -0.56 -17.92
C GLU A 117 -8.29 0.93 -18.23
N VAL A 118 -7.53 1.82 -17.54
CA VAL A 118 -7.66 3.27 -17.71
C VAL A 118 -6.77 3.79 -18.84
N HIS A 119 -5.58 3.22 -18.97
CA HIS A 119 -4.60 3.59 -19.99
C HIS A 119 -4.17 2.33 -20.75
N PRO A 120 -5.01 1.83 -21.67
CA PRO A 120 -4.63 0.66 -22.46
C PRO A 120 -3.33 0.92 -23.21
N ALA A 121 -2.47 -0.09 -23.30
CA ALA A 121 -1.22 0.02 -24.03
C ALA A 121 -1.51 0.32 -25.49
N ALA A 122 -0.74 1.26 -26.04
CA ALA A 122 -0.88 1.65 -27.42
C ALA A 122 -0.36 0.53 -28.34
#